data_1446e6ff2e3d96b85e924424fb9fc048
#
_entry.id   1446e6ff2e3d96b85e924424fb9fc048
#
_cell.length_a   1.000
_cell.length_b   1.000
_cell.length_c   1.000
_cell.angle_alpha   90.00
_cell.angle_beta   90.00
_cell.angle_gamma   90.00
#
_symmetry.space_group_name_H-M   'P 1'
#
loop_
_entity.id
_entity.type
_entity.pdbx_description
1 polymer ?
#
loop_
_entity_poly.entity_id
_entity_poly.type
_entity_poly.pdbx_seq_one_letter_code
_entity_poly.pdbx_strand_id
1 'polypeptide(L)'
;TTAWSIGSFTATQTPHQFSAGIEDGPDEHFADMEKFAAKDAHRDNLALRRIFVDNASETLRWLMSFGVEFFGPMPEPPHVKARMHNVLPNSRTYIRLLGGHATKIGVDIKYNFRAERFLVDGNRVTGIEGTGPQGVVKFRARATVLASGDFAASEALKSKYISNAVARVDAMNPTA
;
A
#
# COMPACT_ATOMS: atom_id res chain seq x y z
N THR A 1 6.80 -7.69 -2.75
CA THR A 1 6.75 -6.23 -2.98
C THR A 1 6.89 -5.43 -1.69
N THR A 2 5.97 -5.49 -0.73
CA THR A 2 6.07 -4.75 0.54
C THR A 2 7.42 -4.93 1.23
N ALA A 3 7.97 -6.15 1.22
CA ALA A 3 9.26 -6.45 1.84
C ALA A 3 10.48 -5.76 1.18
N TRP A 4 10.31 -5.18 0.01
CA TRP A 4 11.34 -4.43 -0.73
C TRP A 4 11.21 -2.92 -0.57
N SER A 5 10.10 -2.44 -0.02
CA SER A 5 9.88 -1.01 0.21
C SER A 5 10.67 -0.53 1.43
N ILE A 6 10.84 0.78 1.52
CA ILE A 6 11.39 1.43 2.74
C ILE A 6 10.40 1.22 3.90
N GLY A 7 9.09 1.19 3.59
CA GLY A 7 8.03 0.96 4.57
C GLY A 7 7.68 2.21 5.38
N SER A 8 8.01 3.39 4.86
CA SER A 8 7.61 4.65 5.51
C SER A 8 6.10 4.82 5.53
N PHE A 9 5.62 5.45 6.58
CA PHE A 9 4.23 5.80 6.78
C PHE A 9 4.12 7.29 7.13
N THR A 10 3.44 8.06 6.29
CA THR A 10 3.29 9.51 6.46
C THR A 10 1.92 9.80 7.09
N ALA A 11 1.91 10.37 8.28
CA ALA A 11 0.70 10.68 9.04
C ALA A 11 0.88 11.87 9.96
N THR A 12 -0.24 12.54 10.26
CA THR A 12 -0.35 13.64 11.23
C THR A 12 -0.96 13.15 12.54
N GLN A 13 -0.87 13.94 13.58
CA GLN A 13 -1.50 13.66 14.89
C GLN A 13 -1.14 12.28 15.45
N THR A 14 0.10 11.87 15.23
CA THR A 14 0.62 10.60 15.70
C THR A 14 1.15 10.72 17.13
N PRO A 15 1.22 9.61 17.89
CA PRO A 15 1.88 9.61 19.20
C PRO A 15 3.31 10.15 19.15
N HIS A 16 4.03 9.88 18.04
CA HIS A 16 5.40 10.36 17.82
C HIS A 16 5.46 11.88 17.64
N GLN A 17 4.52 12.47 16.87
CA GLN A 17 4.44 13.92 16.73
C GLN A 17 4.11 14.60 18.07
N PHE A 18 3.14 14.07 18.82
CA PHE A 18 2.81 14.59 20.14
C PHE A 18 4.01 14.55 21.09
N SER A 19 4.74 13.45 21.11
CA SER A 19 5.96 13.31 21.94
C SER A 19 7.08 14.26 21.51
N ALA A 20 7.13 14.66 20.25
CA ALA A 20 8.09 15.61 19.70
C ALA A 20 7.62 17.07 19.79
N GLY A 21 6.45 17.35 20.36
CA GLY A 21 5.88 18.71 20.43
C GLY A 21 5.46 19.28 19.06
N ILE A 22 5.17 18.44 18.08
CA ILE A 22 4.77 18.86 16.74
C ILE A 22 3.24 18.97 16.68
N GLU A 23 2.75 20.19 16.56
CA GLU A 23 1.35 20.46 16.26
C GLU A 23 1.12 20.38 14.76
N ASP A 24 0.24 19.50 14.33
CA ASP A 24 -0.05 19.23 12.91
C ASP A 24 -1.44 18.63 12.77
N GLY A 25 -2.01 18.72 11.57
CA GLY A 25 -3.37 18.25 11.31
C GLY A 25 -3.60 17.76 9.89
N PRO A 26 -4.74 17.09 9.66
CA PRO A 26 -5.11 16.61 8.33
C PRO A 26 -5.19 17.72 7.28
N ASP A 27 -5.60 18.94 7.65
CA ASP A 27 -5.74 20.04 6.70
C ASP A 27 -4.39 20.55 6.20
N GLU A 28 -3.41 20.70 7.10
CA GLU A 28 -2.05 21.06 6.74
C GLU A 28 -1.40 19.97 5.89
N HIS A 29 -1.66 18.70 6.22
CA HIS A 29 -1.17 17.58 5.43
C HIS A 29 -1.80 17.57 4.02
N PHE A 30 -3.11 17.77 3.94
CA PHE A 30 -3.83 17.86 2.68
C PHE A 30 -3.26 18.93 1.75
N ALA A 31 -3.00 20.13 2.30
CA ALA A 31 -2.41 21.24 1.55
C ALA A 31 -0.96 20.95 1.11
N ASP A 32 -0.16 20.32 1.96
CA ASP A 32 1.23 19.98 1.63
C ASP A 32 1.34 18.92 0.53
N MET A 33 0.38 17.99 0.41
CA MET A 33 0.42 16.95 -0.62
C MET A 33 0.40 17.49 -2.05
N GLU A 34 -0.20 18.67 -2.27
CA GLU A 34 -0.19 19.32 -3.57
C GLU A 34 1.24 19.64 -4.06
N LYS A 35 2.14 19.95 -3.14
CA LYS A 35 3.55 20.27 -3.43
C LYS A 35 4.31 19.08 -4.03
N PHE A 36 3.93 17.83 -3.69
CA PHE A 36 4.55 16.63 -4.28
C PHE A 36 4.11 16.42 -5.73
N ALA A 37 2.85 16.68 -6.02
CA ALA A 37 2.32 16.53 -7.37
C ALA A 37 2.80 17.65 -8.33
N ALA A 38 3.12 18.82 -7.80
CA ALA A 38 3.60 19.98 -8.57
C ALA A 38 2.78 20.20 -9.85
N LYS A 39 3.42 20.14 -11.04
CA LYS A 39 2.74 20.31 -12.34
C LYS A 39 1.66 19.28 -12.63
N ASP A 40 1.67 18.13 -11.98
CA ASP A 40 0.72 17.05 -12.16
C ASP A 40 -0.44 17.09 -11.15
N ALA A 41 -0.53 18.14 -10.31
CA ALA A 41 -1.58 18.30 -9.29
C ALA A 41 -3.00 18.23 -9.86
N HIS A 42 -3.19 18.62 -11.13
CA HIS A 42 -4.47 18.53 -11.83
C HIS A 42 -4.97 17.08 -12.03
N ARG A 43 -4.10 16.08 -11.88
CA ARG A 43 -4.41 14.65 -11.99
C ARG A 43 -4.77 14.02 -10.65
N ASP A 44 -4.63 14.76 -9.55
CA ASP A 44 -4.88 14.24 -8.22
C ASP A 44 -6.38 14.10 -7.93
N ASN A 45 -6.72 13.05 -7.19
CA ASN A 45 -8.08 12.83 -6.72
C ASN A 45 -8.23 13.40 -5.31
N LEU A 46 -8.74 14.61 -5.23
CA LEU A 46 -8.90 15.34 -3.95
C LEU A 46 -9.77 14.60 -2.93
N ALA A 47 -10.76 13.82 -3.38
CA ALA A 47 -11.59 13.03 -2.48
C ALA A 47 -10.79 11.88 -1.84
N LEU A 48 -9.95 11.19 -2.62
CA LEU A 48 -9.06 10.16 -2.07
C LEU A 48 -7.97 10.76 -1.18
N ARG A 49 -7.41 11.92 -1.54
CA ARG A 49 -6.46 12.66 -0.70
C ARG A 49 -7.09 12.97 0.65
N ARG A 50 -8.34 13.43 0.69
CA ARG A 50 -9.05 13.74 1.93
C ARG A 50 -9.23 12.50 2.81
N ILE A 51 -9.72 11.41 2.21
CA ILE A 51 -9.85 10.12 2.92
C ILE A 51 -8.52 9.69 3.50
N PHE A 52 -7.43 9.81 2.74
CA PHE A 52 -6.09 9.42 3.20
C PHE A 52 -5.66 10.23 4.44
N VAL A 53 -5.66 11.56 4.37
CA VAL A 53 -5.15 12.38 5.47
C VAL A 53 -6.01 12.31 6.73
N ASP A 54 -7.33 12.11 6.58
CA ASP A 54 -8.25 11.99 7.72
C ASP A 54 -8.07 10.66 8.47
N ASN A 55 -7.63 9.60 7.78
CA ASN A 55 -7.55 8.25 8.36
C ASN A 55 -6.11 7.76 8.60
N ALA A 56 -5.09 8.48 8.14
CA ALA A 56 -3.70 8.05 8.24
C ALA A 56 -3.26 7.84 9.70
N SER A 57 -3.64 8.73 10.62
CA SER A 57 -3.30 8.62 12.03
C SER A 57 -3.91 7.37 12.69
N GLU A 58 -5.18 7.09 12.40
CA GLU A 58 -5.85 5.90 12.91
C GLU A 58 -5.23 4.62 12.35
N THR A 59 -4.91 4.62 11.05
CA THR A 59 -4.23 3.49 10.40
C THR A 59 -2.86 3.22 11.02
N LEU A 60 -2.08 4.26 11.33
CA LEU A 60 -0.79 4.08 12.03
C LEU A 60 -0.99 3.46 13.42
N ARG A 61 -1.95 3.95 14.20
CA ARG A 61 -2.26 3.36 15.52
C ARG A 61 -2.75 1.92 15.41
N TRP A 62 -3.55 1.62 14.39
CA TRP A 62 -4.00 0.26 14.10
C TRP A 62 -2.81 -0.66 13.81
N LEU A 63 -1.83 -0.25 12.99
CA LEU A 63 -0.60 -1.01 12.77
C LEU A 63 0.19 -1.20 14.08
N MET A 64 0.31 -0.17 14.89
CA MET A 64 0.98 -0.26 16.20
C MET A 64 0.28 -1.25 17.13
N SER A 65 -1.04 -1.38 17.06
CA SER A 65 -1.79 -2.35 17.87
C SER A 65 -1.44 -3.82 17.58
N PHE A 66 -0.86 -4.10 16.39
CA PHE A 66 -0.29 -5.40 16.03
C PHE A 66 1.19 -5.55 16.41
N GLY A 67 1.76 -4.57 17.10
CA GLY A 67 3.18 -4.58 17.50
C GLY A 67 4.12 -4.02 16.42
N VAL A 68 3.61 -3.32 15.42
CA VAL A 68 4.47 -2.58 14.47
C VAL A 68 5.05 -1.37 15.20
N GLU A 69 6.36 -1.27 15.20
CA GLU A 69 7.08 -0.14 15.76
C GLU A 69 7.55 0.80 14.67
N PHE A 70 7.55 2.09 14.97
CA PHE A 70 7.98 3.13 14.05
C PHE A 70 9.05 4.02 14.67
N PHE A 71 9.98 4.46 13.85
CA PHE A 71 10.92 5.54 14.16
C PHE A 71 10.45 6.81 13.43
N GLY A 72 10.43 7.92 14.15
CA GLY A 72 9.99 9.22 13.60
C GLY A 72 9.37 10.11 14.68
N PRO A 73 8.73 11.24 14.30
CA PRO A 73 8.55 11.68 12.92
C PRO A 73 9.82 12.24 12.31
N MET A 74 10.01 12.02 11.02
CA MET A 74 11.14 12.52 10.25
C MET A 74 10.71 13.58 9.23
N PRO A 75 11.56 14.57 8.91
CA PRO A 75 11.33 15.49 7.81
C PRO A 75 11.27 14.76 6.47
N GLU A 76 10.33 15.15 5.62
CA GLU A 76 10.18 14.67 4.25
C GLU A 76 9.76 15.84 3.35
N PRO A 77 10.70 16.68 2.90
CA PRO A 77 10.37 17.78 2.00
C PRO A 77 9.67 17.26 0.73
N PRO A 78 8.65 17.97 0.20
CA PRO A 78 8.23 19.31 0.52
C PRO A 78 7.20 19.48 1.66
N HIS A 79 6.96 18.45 2.49
CA HIS A 79 6.18 18.66 3.71
C HIS A 79 6.80 19.73 4.60
N VAL A 80 5.97 20.62 5.14
CA VAL A 80 6.42 21.68 6.06
C VAL A 80 6.76 21.11 7.44
N LYS A 81 6.04 20.06 7.85
CA LYS A 81 6.24 19.42 9.15
C LYS A 81 6.73 17.98 9.00
N ALA A 82 7.43 17.50 10.01
CA ALA A 82 7.89 16.11 10.04
C ALA A 82 6.68 15.16 10.24
N ARG A 83 6.43 14.31 9.23
CA ARG A 83 5.29 13.36 9.20
C ARG A 83 5.67 11.93 8.87
N MET A 84 6.89 11.72 8.37
CA MET A 84 7.33 10.39 7.94
C MET A 84 7.72 9.54 9.14
N HIS A 85 7.17 8.34 9.21
CA HIS A 85 7.47 7.32 10.22
C HIS A 85 8.02 6.08 9.53
N ASN A 86 9.24 5.69 9.83
CA ASN A 86 9.86 4.49 9.26
C ASN A 86 9.59 3.28 10.14
N VAL A 87 9.10 2.20 9.53
CA VAL A 87 8.86 0.95 10.23
C VAL A 87 10.16 0.30 10.69
N LEU A 88 10.17 -0.21 11.90
CA LEU A 88 11.32 -0.90 12.50
C LEU A 88 11.14 -2.42 12.47
N PRO A 89 12.24 -3.17 12.27
CA PRO A 89 13.54 -2.73 11.76
C PRO A 89 13.52 -2.49 10.25
N ASN A 90 12.48 -2.92 9.52
CA ASN A 90 12.24 -2.73 8.09
C ASN A 90 10.82 -3.19 7.69
N SER A 91 10.45 -3.00 6.43
CA SER A 91 9.11 -3.28 5.89
C SER A 91 8.65 -4.74 5.96
N ARG A 92 9.57 -5.71 6.15
CA ARG A 92 9.20 -7.12 6.39
C ARG A 92 8.40 -7.29 7.68
N THR A 93 8.51 -6.35 8.61
CA THR A 93 7.70 -6.32 9.85
C THR A 93 6.22 -6.35 9.55
N TYR A 94 5.74 -5.61 8.55
CA TYR A 94 4.32 -5.65 8.15
C TYR A 94 3.89 -7.06 7.77
N ILE A 95 4.66 -7.73 6.90
CA ILE A 95 4.34 -9.09 6.44
C ILE A 95 4.33 -10.07 7.61
N ARG A 96 5.35 -10.00 8.48
CA ARG A 96 5.49 -10.92 9.62
C ARG A 96 4.36 -10.75 10.63
N LEU A 97 4.07 -9.52 11.04
CA LEU A 97 3.08 -9.27 12.10
C LEU A 97 1.65 -9.41 11.59
N LEU A 98 1.31 -8.76 10.47
CA LEU A 98 -0.04 -8.84 9.92
C LEU A 98 -0.36 -10.24 9.37
N GLY A 99 0.60 -10.90 8.70
CA GLY A 99 0.44 -12.27 8.23
C GLY A 99 0.27 -13.25 9.38
N GLY A 100 1.08 -13.11 10.43
CA GLY A 100 0.94 -13.92 11.65
C GLY A 100 -0.40 -13.72 12.35
N HIS A 101 -0.89 -12.47 12.41
CA HIS A 101 -2.21 -12.18 12.97
C HIS A 101 -3.32 -12.75 12.10
N ALA A 102 -3.27 -12.58 10.77
CA ALA A 102 -4.23 -13.15 9.84
C ALA A 102 -4.36 -14.67 10.00
N THR A 103 -3.23 -15.37 10.06
CA THR A 103 -3.23 -16.83 10.30
C THR A 103 -3.86 -17.18 11.65
N LYS A 104 -3.54 -16.41 12.71
CA LYS A 104 -4.05 -16.64 14.07
C LYS A 104 -5.57 -16.49 14.17
N ILE A 105 -6.17 -15.62 13.38
CA ILE A 105 -7.63 -15.45 13.31
C ILE A 105 -8.31 -16.34 12.25
N GLY A 106 -7.58 -17.28 11.66
CA GLY A 106 -8.11 -18.28 10.75
C GLY A 106 -8.17 -17.90 9.28
N VAL A 107 -7.45 -16.86 8.85
CA VAL A 107 -7.32 -16.54 7.42
C VAL A 107 -6.47 -17.61 6.73
N ASP A 108 -7.01 -18.20 5.66
CA ASP A 108 -6.31 -19.20 4.86
C ASP A 108 -5.44 -18.51 3.80
N ILE A 109 -4.12 -18.48 4.03
CA ILE A 109 -3.15 -17.83 3.13
C ILE A 109 -2.57 -18.89 2.18
N LYS A 110 -2.87 -18.78 0.89
CA LYS A 110 -2.33 -19.65 -0.15
C LYS A 110 -1.07 -19.04 -0.78
N TYR A 111 0.06 -19.73 -0.59
CA TYR A 111 1.33 -19.39 -1.22
C TYR A 111 1.51 -20.15 -2.54
N ASN A 112 2.43 -19.66 -3.38
CA ASN A 112 2.73 -20.27 -4.68
C ASN A 112 1.48 -20.44 -5.57
N PHE A 113 0.54 -19.50 -5.44
CA PHE A 113 -0.68 -19.45 -6.23
C PHE A 113 -0.67 -18.17 -7.09
N ARG A 114 -0.76 -18.34 -8.41
CA ARG A 114 -0.85 -17.24 -9.36
C ARG A 114 -2.30 -17.03 -9.77
N ALA A 115 -2.89 -15.93 -9.31
CA ALA A 115 -4.21 -15.51 -9.77
C ALA A 115 -4.12 -15.04 -11.24
N GLU A 116 -4.99 -15.55 -12.10
CA GLU A 116 -4.94 -15.30 -13.55
C GLU A 116 -6.18 -14.56 -14.06
N ARG A 117 -7.35 -14.88 -13.50
CA ARG A 117 -8.60 -14.23 -13.93
C ARG A 117 -9.66 -14.23 -12.84
N PHE A 118 -10.59 -13.29 -12.95
CA PHE A 118 -11.81 -13.31 -12.16
C PHE A 118 -12.80 -14.36 -12.67
N LEU A 119 -13.51 -14.99 -11.77
CA LEU A 119 -14.73 -15.74 -12.07
C LEU A 119 -15.87 -14.73 -12.07
N VAL A 120 -16.60 -14.64 -13.17
CA VAL A 120 -17.67 -13.66 -13.37
C VAL A 120 -18.97 -14.38 -13.67
N ASP A 121 -20.06 -13.92 -13.07
CA ASP A 121 -21.42 -14.33 -13.35
C ASP A 121 -22.26 -13.07 -13.62
N GLY A 122 -22.71 -12.89 -14.86
CA GLY A 122 -23.26 -11.62 -15.33
C GLY A 122 -22.25 -10.48 -15.11
N ASN A 123 -22.64 -9.46 -14.35
CA ASN A 123 -21.81 -8.33 -14.00
C ASN A 123 -21.12 -8.44 -12.62
N ARG A 124 -21.15 -9.61 -11.99
CA ARG A 124 -20.63 -9.82 -10.64
C ARG A 124 -19.38 -10.70 -10.65
N VAL A 125 -18.34 -10.25 -9.94
CA VAL A 125 -17.19 -11.09 -9.62
C VAL A 125 -17.60 -12.06 -8.50
N THR A 126 -17.42 -13.36 -8.75
CA THR A 126 -17.79 -14.46 -7.84
C THR A 126 -16.58 -15.23 -7.32
N GLY A 127 -15.38 -14.78 -7.61
CA GLY A 127 -14.14 -15.39 -7.18
C GLY A 127 -12.99 -15.19 -8.15
N ILE A 128 -11.97 -16.02 -8.00
CA ILE A 128 -10.77 -16.04 -8.85
C ILE A 128 -10.45 -17.44 -9.33
N GLU A 129 -9.78 -17.53 -10.48
CA GLU A 129 -9.13 -18.73 -10.96
C GLU A 129 -7.64 -18.44 -11.13
N GLY A 130 -6.83 -19.42 -10.87
CA GLY A 130 -5.38 -19.33 -11.06
C GLY A 130 -4.70 -20.69 -10.94
N THR A 131 -3.38 -20.67 -11.01
CA THR A 131 -2.55 -21.88 -10.98
C THR A 131 -1.77 -21.95 -9.67
N GLY A 132 -1.87 -23.07 -9.00
CA GLY A 132 -1.10 -23.44 -7.82
C GLY A 132 -0.24 -24.68 -8.05
N PRO A 133 0.45 -25.20 -7.00
CA PRO A 133 1.34 -26.37 -7.12
C PRO A 133 0.64 -27.64 -7.63
N GLN A 134 -0.66 -27.73 -7.46
CA GLN A 134 -1.47 -28.89 -7.87
C GLN A 134 -2.28 -28.64 -9.17
N GLY A 135 -1.96 -27.56 -9.90
CA GLY A 135 -2.63 -27.17 -11.14
C GLY A 135 -3.66 -26.04 -10.95
N VAL A 136 -4.64 -26.00 -11.87
CA VAL A 136 -5.64 -24.93 -11.89
C VAL A 136 -6.64 -25.10 -10.74
N VAL A 137 -6.83 -24.03 -9.99
CA VAL A 137 -7.77 -23.97 -8.85
C VAL A 137 -8.70 -22.78 -8.98
N LYS A 138 -9.96 -22.97 -8.58
CA LYS A 138 -10.97 -21.91 -8.52
C LYS A 138 -11.37 -21.66 -7.08
N PHE A 139 -11.26 -20.40 -6.65
CA PHE A 139 -11.80 -19.95 -5.37
C PHE A 139 -13.04 -19.11 -5.61
N ARG A 140 -14.15 -19.51 -4.99
CA ARG A 140 -15.41 -18.74 -5.03
C ARG A 140 -15.56 -17.94 -3.74
N ALA A 141 -16.05 -16.70 -3.85
CA ALA A 141 -16.24 -15.79 -2.73
C ALA A 141 -17.44 -14.87 -2.96
N ARG A 142 -18.00 -14.37 -1.87
CA ARG A 142 -19.06 -13.35 -1.90
C ARG A 142 -18.56 -12.00 -2.39
N ALA A 143 -17.29 -11.70 -2.11
CA ALA A 143 -16.58 -10.49 -2.56
C ALA A 143 -15.11 -10.85 -2.83
N THR A 144 -14.46 -10.11 -3.71
CA THR A 144 -13.05 -10.27 -4.05
C THR A 144 -12.38 -8.91 -3.96
N VAL A 145 -11.29 -8.81 -3.19
CA VAL A 145 -10.43 -7.61 -3.12
C VAL A 145 -9.19 -7.86 -3.95
N LEU A 146 -8.94 -7.00 -4.94
CA LEU A 146 -7.71 -7.00 -5.71
C LEU A 146 -6.69 -6.09 -5.01
N ALA A 147 -5.66 -6.70 -4.41
CA ALA A 147 -4.58 -6.01 -3.72
C ALA A 147 -3.20 -6.49 -4.21
N SER A 148 -3.08 -6.74 -5.52
CA SER A 148 -1.91 -7.36 -6.15
C SER A 148 -0.74 -6.39 -6.34
N GLY A 149 -0.88 -5.12 -6.01
CA GLY A 149 0.12 -4.09 -6.24
C GLY A 149 0.07 -3.57 -7.68
N ASP A 150 1.21 -3.07 -8.15
CA ASP A 150 1.38 -2.53 -9.49
C ASP A 150 1.98 -3.58 -10.46
N PHE A 151 2.27 -3.16 -11.69
CA PHE A 151 2.89 -3.97 -12.73
C PHE A 151 4.21 -3.35 -13.25
N ALA A 152 4.90 -2.59 -12.41
CA ALA A 152 6.11 -1.86 -12.82
C ALA A 152 7.25 -2.77 -13.31
N ALA A 153 7.32 -4.03 -12.84
CA ALA A 153 8.30 -5.01 -13.32
C ALA A 153 7.88 -5.75 -14.60
N SER A 154 6.63 -5.61 -15.05
CA SER A 154 6.15 -6.28 -16.26
C SER A 154 6.33 -5.43 -17.51
N GLU A 155 7.36 -5.73 -18.31
CA GLU A 155 7.58 -5.08 -19.61
C GLU A 155 6.34 -5.17 -20.53
N ALA A 156 5.72 -6.34 -20.59
CA ALA A 156 4.54 -6.59 -21.42
C ALA A 156 3.34 -5.72 -21.00
N LEU A 157 3.06 -5.60 -19.69
CA LEU A 157 1.96 -4.77 -19.20
C LEU A 157 2.25 -3.27 -19.35
N LYS A 158 3.50 -2.85 -19.11
CA LYS A 158 3.93 -1.46 -19.34
C LYS A 158 3.80 -1.08 -20.83
N SER A 159 4.24 -1.95 -21.75
CA SER A 159 4.08 -1.73 -23.19
C SER A 159 2.61 -1.61 -23.58
N LYS A 160 1.78 -2.52 -23.06
CA LYS A 160 0.34 -2.57 -23.39
C LYS A 160 -0.45 -1.38 -22.85
N TYR A 161 -0.20 -0.96 -21.61
CA TYR A 161 -1.05 0.01 -20.91
C TYR A 161 -0.44 1.41 -20.77
N ILE A 162 0.87 1.57 -21.00
CA ILE A 162 1.56 2.85 -20.88
C ILE A 162 2.22 3.21 -22.22
N SER A 163 3.39 2.65 -22.52
CA SER A 163 4.10 2.83 -23.79
C SER A 163 5.32 1.89 -23.91
N ASN A 164 5.78 1.68 -25.15
CA ASN A 164 7.02 0.93 -25.42
C ASN A 164 8.27 1.59 -24.83
N ALA A 165 8.29 2.92 -24.69
CA ALA A 165 9.39 3.63 -24.08
C ALA A 165 9.49 3.31 -22.58
N VAL A 166 8.36 3.31 -21.86
CA VAL A 166 8.29 2.99 -20.44
C VAL A 166 8.51 1.49 -20.18
N ALA A 167 8.21 0.63 -21.14
CA ALA A 167 8.43 -0.80 -21.01
C ALA A 167 9.88 -1.17 -20.66
N ARG A 168 10.85 -0.40 -21.15
CA ARG A 168 12.28 -0.62 -20.95
C ARG A 168 12.86 -0.04 -19.65
N VAL A 169 12.05 0.70 -18.89
CA VAL A 169 12.48 1.28 -17.60
C VAL A 169 12.45 0.19 -16.54
N ASP A 170 13.54 0.01 -15.83
CA ASP A 170 13.62 -0.95 -14.73
C ASP A 170 12.73 -0.54 -13.57
N ALA A 171 12.13 -1.53 -12.93
CA ALA A 171 11.35 -1.30 -11.72
C ALA A 171 12.27 -1.31 -10.49
N MET A 172 12.03 -0.40 -9.54
CA MET A 172 12.69 -0.46 -8.23
C MET A 172 12.36 -1.76 -7.47
N ASN A 173 11.18 -2.30 -7.72
CA ASN A 173 10.75 -3.57 -7.18
C ASN A 173 10.67 -4.61 -8.31
N PRO A 174 11.63 -5.55 -8.37
CA PRO A 174 11.71 -6.52 -9.46
C PRO A 174 10.59 -7.58 -9.44
N THR A 175 9.76 -7.58 -8.41
CA THR A 175 8.63 -8.52 -8.23
C THR A 175 7.25 -7.87 -8.34
N ALA A 176 7.18 -6.62 -8.77
CA ALA A 176 5.92 -5.89 -8.98
C ALA A 176 5.21 -6.30 -10.27
#